data_9c8a0814d9a91647bfa7d1d49af081b6
#
_entry.id   9c8a0814d9a91647bfa7d1d49af081b6
#
_cell.length_a   1.000
_cell.length_b   1.000
_cell.length_c   1.000
_cell.angle_alpha   90.00
_cell.angle_beta   90.00
_cell.angle_gamma   90.00
#
_symmetry.space_group_name_H-M   'P 1'
#
loop_
_entity.id
_entity.type
_entity.pdbx_description
1 polymer ?
#
loop_
_entity_poly.entity_id
_entity_poly.type
_entity_poly.pdbx_seq_one_letter_code
_entity_poly.pdbx_strand_id
1 'polypeptide(L)'
;MIPEHTLYGNYPPKIAENEIQPVNESGEIVLSRVVVPQTIVVHDGPPTSNAENYYVPYRDYIKNVASSEIYATWPQASITANVLAIMSFTLNRVYTEHYRNRGYDFTITSSTAFDHKWIPGRNIFESISVIVDEIFDNYLSRPGVRQPILTQYCDGRQVQCLNRGWMTQWGSCSLGERGYSPIEILRHYYGDSIYINTAEEISGIPASWPGYDLSIGSSGQKVMQLQEQLDAIATVY
;
A
#
# COMPACT_ATOMS: atom_id res chain seq x y z
N MET A 1 -12.30 -2.74 25.66
CA MET A 1 -12.36 -1.89 24.46
C MET A 1 -11.17 -0.97 24.54
N ILE A 2 -10.18 -1.15 23.66
CA ILE A 2 -9.00 -0.26 23.63
C ILE A 2 -9.45 1.00 22.90
N PRO A 3 -9.22 2.18 23.46
CA PRO A 3 -9.64 3.42 22.80
C PRO A 3 -9.01 3.52 21.42
N GLU A 4 -9.81 3.85 20.43
CA GLU A 4 -9.49 3.89 18.99
C GLU A 4 -8.20 4.68 18.69
N HIS A 5 -8.03 5.82 19.33
CA HIS A 5 -6.86 6.70 19.19
C HIS A 5 -5.55 6.16 19.80
N THR A 6 -5.60 5.08 20.60
CA THR A 6 -4.38 4.45 21.16
C THR A 6 -3.82 3.34 20.26
N LEU A 7 -4.62 2.80 19.34
CA LEU A 7 -4.19 1.73 18.46
C LEU A 7 -3.60 2.25 17.13
N TYR A 8 -4.12 3.35 16.61
CA TYR A 8 -3.89 3.71 15.22
C TYR A 8 -3.36 5.12 15.00
N GLY A 9 -3.10 5.87 16.05
CA GLY A 9 -2.59 7.25 15.92
C GLY A 9 -3.60 8.23 15.34
N ASN A 10 -3.11 9.41 15.05
CA ASN A 10 -3.92 10.47 14.46
C ASN A 10 -4.06 10.28 12.94
N TYR A 11 -5.06 10.94 12.37
CA TYR A 11 -5.24 11.09 10.92
C TYR A 11 -3.88 11.44 10.26
N PRO A 12 -3.55 10.84 9.11
CA PRO A 12 -2.31 11.17 8.41
C PRO A 12 -2.19 12.69 8.26
N PRO A 13 -1.01 13.26 8.48
CA PRO A 13 -0.81 14.69 8.37
C PRO A 13 -1.32 15.17 7.01
N LYS A 14 -1.96 16.33 6.99
CA LYS A 14 -2.29 17.00 5.73
C LYS A 14 -1.01 17.10 4.92
N ILE A 15 -1.08 16.70 3.66
CA ILE A 15 0.02 16.84 2.72
C ILE A 15 0.35 18.32 2.65
N ALA A 16 1.63 18.65 2.79
CA ALA A 16 2.08 20.03 2.67
C ALA A 16 1.75 20.58 1.26
N GLU A 17 1.32 21.82 1.18
CA GLU A 17 0.91 22.44 -0.11
C GLU A 17 1.97 22.33 -1.21
N ASN A 18 3.27 22.35 -0.83
CA ASN A 18 4.38 22.17 -1.77
C ASN A 18 4.56 20.71 -2.26
N GLU A 19 3.89 19.75 -1.67
CA GLU A 19 3.88 18.33 -2.08
C GLU A 19 2.70 17.98 -2.98
N ILE A 20 1.74 18.89 -3.09
CA ILE A 20 0.57 18.75 -3.96
C ILE A 20 0.94 19.32 -5.32
N GLN A 21 0.89 18.51 -6.37
CA GLN A 21 0.98 19.05 -7.72
C GLN A 21 -0.29 19.84 -8.05
N PRO A 22 -0.16 20.98 -8.73
CA PRO A 22 -1.32 21.66 -9.24
C PRO A 22 -2.06 20.73 -10.19
N VAL A 23 -3.32 20.62 -9.93
CA VAL A 23 -4.44 20.14 -10.71
C VAL A 23 -4.03 19.47 -12.04
N ASN A 24 -4.31 18.18 -12.18
CA ASN A 24 -4.31 17.54 -13.50
C ASN A 24 -5.42 18.19 -14.38
N GLU A 25 -5.50 17.83 -15.66
CA GLU A 25 -6.50 18.38 -16.60
C GLU A 25 -7.94 18.15 -16.15
N SER A 26 -8.21 17.21 -15.24
CA SER A 26 -9.54 16.94 -14.65
C SER A 26 -9.88 17.80 -13.43
N GLY A 27 -8.94 18.59 -12.91
CA GLY A 27 -9.14 19.40 -11.71
C GLY A 27 -8.84 18.66 -10.40
N GLU A 28 -8.36 17.42 -10.44
CA GLU A 28 -8.05 16.63 -9.25
C GLU A 28 -6.63 16.91 -8.74
N ILE A 29 -6.47 16.98 -7.44
CA ILE A 29 -5.18 17.13 -6.77
C ILE A 29 -4.52 15.76 -6.67
N VAL A 30 -3.26 15.65 -7.11
CA VAL A 30 -2.44 14.45 -6.96
C VAL A 30 -1.15 14.78 -6.23
N LEU A 31 -0.55 13.78 -5.58
CA LEU A 31 0.74 13.95 -4.91
C LEU A 31 1.87 14.18 -5.91
N SER A 32 2.90 14.91 -5.50
CA SER A 32 4.10 15.14 -6.32
C SER A 32 5.00 13.90 -6.42
N ARG A 33 4.90 13.00 -5.44
CA ARG A 33 5.69 11.76 -5.33
C ARG A 33 4.86 10.62 -4.76
N VAL A 34 5.35 9.40 -4.92
CA VAL A 34 4.70 8.23 -4.31
C VAL A 34 5.19 8.08 -2.89
N VAL A 35 4.26 8.14 -1.96
CA VAL A 35 4.50 8.09 -0.51
C VAL A 35 3.79 6.88 0.07
N VAL A 36 4.51 6.06 0.83
CA VAL A 36 3.89 5.07 1.73
C VAL A 36 3.42 5.82 2.98
N PRO A 37 2.12 5.96 3.22
CA PRO A 37 1.64 6.69 4.38
C PRO A 37 1.85 5.89 5.66
N GLN A 38 2.02 6.57 6.79
CA GLN A 38 2.08 5.91 8.09
C GLN A 38 0.76 5.19 8.41
N THR A 39 -0.35 5.82 8.06
CA THR A 39 -1.70 5.37 8.40
C THR A 39 -2.62 5.44 7.19
N ILE A 40 -3.44 4.41 7.02
CA ILE A 40 -4.59 4.38 6.10
C ILE A 40 -5.86 4.63 6.90
N VAL A 41 -6.70 5.55 6.44
CA VAL A 41 -8.04 5.75 6.99
C VAL A 41 -9.02 4.89 6.20
N VAL A 42 -9.55 3.86 6.82
CA VAL A 42 -10.48 2.90 6.23
C VAL A 42 -11.90 3.24 6.63
N HIS A 43 -12.74 3.56 5.68
CA HIS A 43 -14.18 3.68 5.90
C HIS A 43 -14.84 2.30 5.83
N ASP A 44 -15.49 1.86 6.92
CA ASP A 44 -16.01 0.49 7.04
C ASP A 44 -17.38 0.31 6.34
N GLY A 45 -17.38 0.51 5.04
CA GLY A 45 -18.58 0.35 4.21
C GLY A 45 -18.46 1.03 2.84
N PRO A 46 -19.55 1.09 2.08
CA PRO A 46 -19.60 1.88 0.84
C PRO A 46 -19.36 3.37 1.12
N PRO A 47 -18.81 4.15 0.17
CA PRO A 47 -18.37 5.53 0.41
C PRO A 47 -19.43 6.47 0.97
N THR A 48 -20.70 6.22 0.67
CA THR A 48 -21.83 7.06 1.10
C THR A 48 -22.56 6.52 2.34
N SER A 49 -22.08 5.44 2.92
CA SER A 49 -22.67 4.86 4.13
C SER A 49 -22.33 5.69 5.36
N ASN A 50 -23.18 5.62 6.37
CA ASN A 50 -22.86 6.15 7.69
C ASN A 50 -22.15 5.06 8.50
N ALA A 51 -20.84 4.91 8.26
CA ALA A 51 -20.01 3.91 8.89
C ALA A 51 -18.78 4.54 9.56
N GLU A 52 -18.11 3.77 10.41
CA GLU A 52 -16.92 4.23 11.13
C GLU A 52 -15.70 4.32 10.24
N ASN A 53 -14.80 5.25 10.55
CA ASN A 53 -13.47 5.36 9.97
C ASN A 53 -12.43 4.76 10.91
N TYR A 54 -11.67 3.79 10.44
CA TYR A 54 -10.59 3.16 11.18
C TYR A 54 -9.23 3.70 10.72
N TYR A 55 -8.38 4.05 11.69
CA TYR A 55 -7.02 4.54 11.45
C TYR A 55 -6.04 3.38 11.61
N VAL A 56 -5.58 2.83 10.50
CA VAL A 56 -4.82 1.58 10.46
C VAL A 56 -3.40 1.84 9.95
N PRO A 57 -2.34 1.38 10.65
CA PRO A 57 -0.99 1.42 10.09
C PRO A 57 -0.96 0.79 8.69
N TYR A 58 -0.23 1.39 7.75
CA TYR A 58 -0.22 0.96 6.35
C TYR A 58 0.06 -0.54 6.18
N ARG A 59 1.10 -1.05 6.84
CA ARG A 59 1.44 -2.48 6.74
C ARG A 59 0.34 -3.37 7.28
N ASP A 60 -0.26 -3.00 8.42
CA ASP A 60 -1.36 -3.76 9.03
C ASP A 60 -2.60 -3.77 8.15
N TYR A 61 -2.87 -2.65 7.45
CA TYR A 61 -3.91 -2.58 6.44
C TYR A 61 -3.65 -3.58 5.30
N ILE A 62 -2.45 -3.59 4.71
CA ILE A 62 -2.09 -4.50 3.63
C ILE A 62 -2.16 -5.98 4.08
N LYS A 63 -1.62 -6.29 5.27
CA LYS A 63 -1.68 -7.63 5.86
C LYS A 63 -3.12 -8.11 6.06
N ASN A 64 -3.98 -7.23 6.56
CA ASN A 64 -5.40 -7.52 6.79
C ASN A 64 -6.11 -7.81 5.46
N VAL A 65 -5.99 -6.92 4.48
CA VAL A 65 -6.59 -7.10 3.15
C VAL A 65 -6.10 -8.41 2.51
N ALA A 66 -4.81 -8.64 2.43
CA ALA A 66 -4.26 -9.86 1.84
C ALA A 66 -4.75 -11.11 2.58
N SER A 67 -4.79 -11.10 3.92
CA SER A 67 -5.33 -12.22 4.71
C SER A 67 -6.85 -12.40 4.57
N SER A 68 -7.57 -11.41 4.05
CA SER A 68 -9.01 -11.46 3.80
C SER A 68 -9.37 -11.86 2.37
N GLU A 69 -8.46 -11.66 1.42
CA GLU A 69 -8.68 -11.80 -0.01
C GLU A 69 -8.10 -13.11 -0.59
N ILE A 70 -6.95 -13.57 -0.07
CA ILE A 70 -6.23 -14.71 -0.63
C ILE A 70 -5.88 -15.75 0.44
N TYR A 71 -5.44 -16.93 0.02
CA TYR A 71 -5.11 -18.03 0.93
C TYR A 71 -3.61 -18.06 1.22
N ALA A 72 -3.27 -18.18 2.50
CA ALA A 72 -1.89 -18.28 2.99
C ALA A 72 -1.16 -19.56 2.51
N THR A 73 -1.88 -20.52 1.97
CA THR A 73 -1.36 -21.79 1.45
C THR A 73 -1.07 -21.76 -0.06
N TRP A 74 -1.31 -20.65 -0.72
CA TRP A 74 -1.00 -20.50 -2.15
C TRP A 74 0.52 -20.45 -2.39
N PRO A 75 0.98 -20.71 -3.63
CA PRO A 75 2.39 -20.52 -3.98
C PRO A 75 2.87 -19.12 -3.60
N GLN A 76 4.08 -19.03 -3.05
CA GLN A 76 4.66 -17.75 -2.62
C GLN A 76 4.63 -16.69 -3.72
N ALA A 77 4.95 -17.08 -4.97
CA ALA A 77 4.88 -16.18 -6.11
C ALA A 77 3.48 -15.58 -6.33
N SER A 78 2.43 -16.37 -6.10
CA SER A 78 1.05 -15.91 -6.21
C SER A 78 0.68 -14.97 -5.06
N ILE A 79 1.09 -15.29 -3.83
CA ILE A 79 0.88 -14.41 -2.67
C ILE A 79 1.58 -13.08 -2.92
N THR A 80 2.85 -13.09 -3.31
CA THR A 80 3.64 -11.88 -3.60
C THR A 80 2.99 -11.04 -4.72
N ALA A 81 2.52 -11.66 -5.80
CA ALA A 81 1.84 -10.95 -6.89
C ALA A 81 0.55 -10.26 -6.42
N ASN A 82 -0.26 -10.94 -5.60
CA ASN A 82 -1.47 -10.34 -5.04
C ASN A 82 -1.16 -9.23 -4.03
N VAL A 83 -0.17 -9.40 -3.16
CA VAL A 83 0.28 -8.35 -2.24
C VAL A 83 0.75 -7.11 -2.99
N LEU A 84 1.56 -7.26 -4.05
CA LEU A 84 1.99 -6.15 -4.91
C LEU A 84 0.80 -5.46 -5.59
N ALA A 85 -0.20 -6.21 -6.03
CA ALA A 85 -1.42 -5.64 -6.59
C ALA A 85 -2.21 -4.84 -5.54
N ILE A 86 -2.41 -5.38 -4.33
CA ILE A 86 -3.08 -4.69 -3.22
C ILE A 86 -2.34 -3.40 -2.85
N MET A 87 -1.01 -3.45 -2.75
CA MET A 87 -0.19 -2.26 -2.43
C MET A 87 -0.28 -1.21 -3.52
N SER A 88 -0.13 -1.60 -4.79
CA SER A 88 -0.21 -0.66 -5.92
C SER A 88 -1.58 0.01 -6.00
N PHE A 89 -2.66 -0.73 -5.81
CA PHE A 89 -4.01 -0.18 -5.72
C PHE A 89 -4.13 0.82 -4.57
N THR A 90 -3.68 0.44 -3.37
CA THR A 90 -3.74 1.30 -2.18
C THR A 90 -2.94 2.58 -2.38
N LEU A 91 -1.71 2.48 -2.89
CA LEU A 91 -0.87 3.65 -3.17
C LEU A 91 -1.40 4.50 -4.32
N ASN A 92 -2.16 3.94 -5.28
CA ASN A 92 -2.89 4.73 -6.26
C ASN A 92 -3.97 5.59 -5.59
N ARG A 93 -4.74 5.04 -4.65
CA ARG A 93 -5.76 5.78 -3.89
C ARG A 93 -5.15 6.92 -3.07
N VAL A 94 -3.98 6.66 -2.46
CA VAL A 94 -3.20 7.69 -1.73
C VAL A 94 -2.69 8.75 -2.70
N TYR A 95 -2.00 8.35 -3.76
CA TYR A 95 -1.38 9.26 -4.72
C TYR A 95 -2.38 10.19 -5.39
N THR A 96 -3.54 9.69 -5.76
CA THR A 96 -4.59 10.45 -6.44
C THR A 96 -5.53 11.18 -5.49
N GLU A 97 -5.35 11.07 -4.19
CA GLU A 97 -6.28 11.62 -3.19
C GLU A 97 -7.74 11.28 -3.50
N HIS A 98 -7.97 10.04 -3.98
CA HIS A 98 -9.19 9.63 -4.65
C HIS A 98 -10.49 10.02 -3.94
N TYR A 99 -10.59 9.71 -2.66
CA TYR A 99 -11.78 10.02 -1.87
C TYR A 99 -11.78 11.46 -1.35
N ARG A 100 -10.61 11.99 -0.98
CA ARG A 100 -10.47 13.36 -0.48
C ARG A 100 -10.82 14.39 -1.53
N ASN A 101 -10.43 14.17 -2.79
CA ASN A 101 -10.87 15.00 -3.92
C ASN A 101 -12.40 15.00 -4.14
N ARG A 102 -13.10 14.04 -3.55
CA ARG A 102 -14.56 13.91 -3.57
C ARG A 102 -15.25 14.41 -2.29
N GLY A 103 -14.46 15.03 -1.39
CA GLY A 103 -14.97 15.61 -0.15
C GLY A 103 -15.12 14.62 1.01
N TYR A 104 -14.58 13.42 0.89
CA TYR A 104 -14.56 12.44 1.98
C TYR A 104 -13.31 12.61 2.85
N ASP A 105 -13.37 12.16 4.10
CA ASP A 105 -12.31 12.27 5.11
C ASP A 105 -11.51 10.96 5.31
N PHE A 106 -11.65 10.00 4.40
CA PHE A 106 -10.97 8.71 4.45
C PHE A 106 -10.12 8.45 3.19
N THR A 107 -9.22 7.49 3.28
CA THR A 107 -8.30 7.10 2.20
C THR A 107 -8.89 6.04 1.27
N ILE A 108 -9.59 5.06 1.85
CA ILE A 108 -10.07 3.86 1.16
C ILE A 108 -11.29 3.27 1.89
N THR A 109 -12.05 2.40 1.23
CA THR A 109 -13.20 1.72 1.84
C THR A 109 -12.92 0.24 2.11
N SER A 110 -13.68 -0.38 3.02
CA SER A 110 -13.71 -1.84 3.23
C SER A 110 -14.60 -2.58 2.25
N SER A 111 -15.25 -1.87 1.34
CA SER A 111 -16.22 -2.41 0.40
C SER A 111 -15.58 -2.94 -0.88
N THR A 112 -15.71 -4.23 -1.15
CA THR A 112 -15.19 -4.90 -2.35
C THR A 112 -15.84 -4.41 -3.66
N ALA A 113 -16.94 -3.68 -3.57
CA ALA A 113 -17.56 -3.03 -4.73
C ALA A 113 -16.77 -1.79 -5.19
N PHE A 114 -15.95 -1.22 -4.32
CA PHE A 114 -15.19 0.01 -4.57
C PHE A 114 -13.68 -0.20 -4.45
N ASP A 115 -13.24 -0.92 -3.39
CA ASP A 115 -11.84 -1.11 -3.05
C ASP A 115 -11.57 -2.54 -2.58
N HIS A 116 -11.12 -2.75 -1.34
CA HIS A 116 -10.62 -4.01 -0.82
C HIS A 116 -11.50 -4.58 0.29
N LYS A 117 -11.44 -5.89 0.48
CA LYS A 117 -12.02 -6.55 1.63
C LYS A 117 -11.11 -6.36 2.85
N TRP A 118 -11.40 -5.35 3.64
CA TRP A 118 -10.78 -5.15 4.95
C TRP A 118 -11.77 -5.54 6.06
N ILE A 119 -11.32 -6.20 7.13
CA ILE A 119 -12.18 -6.70 8.21
C ILE A 119 -11.58 -6.31 9.55
N PRO A 120 -12.29 -5.57 10.42
CA PRO A 120 -11.82 -5.26 11.77
C PRO A 120 -11.46 -6.53 12.55
N GLY A 121 -10.28 -6.57 13.17
CA GLY A 121 -9.85 -7.71 13.98
C GLY A 121 -9.52 -8.98 13.20
N ARG A 122 -9.30 -8.89 11.88
CA ARG A 122 -8.88 -10.03 11.05
C ARG A 122 -7.62 -10.69 11.59
N ASN A 123 -7.65 -12.02 11.69
CA ASN A 123 -6.46 -12.80 11.99
C ASN A 123 -5.49 -12.74 10.79
N ILE A 124 -4.25 -12.33 11.03
CA ILE A 124 -3.20 -12.19 10.01
C ILE A 124 -2.42 -13.51 9.91
N PHE A 125 -2.22 -13.98 8.70
CA PHE A 125 -1.40 -15.16 8.43
C PHE A 125 0.08 -14.78 8.36
N GLU A 126 0.93 -15.55 9.05
CA GLU A 126 2.37 -15.30 9.16
C GLU A 126 3.05 -15.25 7.79
N SER A 127 2.77 -16.20 6.89
CA SER A 127 3.36 -16.24 5.54
C SER A 127 3.04 -14.98 4.72
N ILE A 128 1.87 -14.38 4.93
CA ILE A 128 1.46 -13.12 4.29
C ILE A 128 2.18 -11.95 4.98
N SER A 129 2.25 -11.96 6.32
CA SER A 129 2.91 -10.91 7.11
C SER A 129 4.35 -10.73 6.70
N VAL A 130 5.12 -11.81 6.60
CA VAL A 130 6.53 -11.79 6.18
C VAL A 130 6.69 -11.16 4.79
N ILE A 131 5.88 -11.59 3.82
CA ILE A 131 5.95 -11.04 2.46
C ILE A 131 5.65 -9.53 2.45
N VAL A 132 4.61 -9.10 3.18
CA VAL A 132 4.28 -7.67 3.26
C VAL A 132 5.43 -6.87 3.86
N ASP A 133 6.04 -7.36 4.94
CA ASP A 133 7.16 -6.66 5.60
C ASP A 133 8.41 -6.57 4.73
N GLU A 134 8.63 -7.55 3.83
CA GLU A 134 9.76 -7.53 2.88
C GLU A 134 9.59 -6.53 1.72
N ILE A 135 8.35 -6.27 1.30
CA ILE A 135 8.10 -5.51 0.06
C ILE A 135 7.17 -4.31 0.25
N PHE A 136 6.90 -3.87 1.47
CA PHE A 136 5.83 -2.90 1.83
C PHE A 136 5.92 -1.55 1.12
N ASP A 137 7.06 -1.17 0.59
CA ASP A 137 7.31 0.07 -0.14
C ASP A 137 7.29 -0.10 -1.67
N ASN A 138 7.03 -1.30 -2.15
CA ASN A 138 6.96 -1.58 -3.57
C ASN A 138 5.56 -1.32 -4.15
N TYR A 139 5.54 -0.93 -5.42
CA TYR A 139 4.31 -0.75 -6.20
C TYR A 139 4.55 -1.01 -7.68
N LEU A 140 3.49 -1.10 -8.46
CA LEU A 140 3.57 -1.30 -9.91
C LEU A 140 3.42 0.03 -10.63
N SER A 141 4.30 0.25 -11.59
CA SER A 141 4.26 1.44 -12.47
C SER A 141 4.52 1.08 -13.94
N ARG A 142 4.28 2.05 -14.82
CA ARG A 142 4.60 1.97 -16.25
C ARG A 142 5.74 2.93 -16.59
N PRO A 143 6.54 2.64 -17.62
CA PRO A 143 7.59 3.56 -18.07
C PRO A 143 7.05 4.97 -18.31
N GLY A 144 7.72 5.96 -17.75
CA GLY A 144 7.34 7.37 -17.89
C GLY A 144 6.12 7.82 -17.08
N VAL A 145 5.50 6.93 -16.30
CA VAL A 145 4.34 7.24 -15.45
C VAL A 145 4.73 7.05 -14.00
N ARG A 146 4.68 8.12 -13.19
CA ARG A 146 4.99 8.06 -11.74
C ARG A 146 3.86 7.41 -10.95
N GLN A 147 2.61 7.69 -11.34
CA GLN A 147 1.43 7.21 -10.62
C GLN A 147 1.42 5.68 -10.51
N PRO A 148 1.19 5.13 -9.30
CA PRO A 148 0.96 3.71 -9.11
C PRO A 148 -0.21 3.22 -9.96
N ILE A 149 -0.09 2.02 -10.54
CA ILE A 149 -1.18 1.43 -11.32
C ILE A 149 -2.35 1.11 -10.40
N LEU A 150 -3.55 1.46 -10.83
CA LEU A 150 -4.79 0.99 -10.20
C LEU A 150 -5.01 -0.48 -10.59
N THR A 151 -4.42 -1.37 -9.83
CA THR A 151 -4.37 -2.82 -10.05
C THR A 151 -5.65 -3.50 -9.61
N GLN A 152 -6.71 -3.39 -10.38
CA GLN A 152 -7.98 -4.03 -10.07
C GLN A 152 -7.90 -5.54 -10.25
N TYR A 153 -8.66 -6.27 -9.42
CA TYR A 153 -8.72 -7.72 -9.43
C TYR A 153 -10.10 -8.23 -9.01
N CYS A 154 -10.33 -9.51 -9.18
CA CYS A 154 -11.52 -10.23 -8.73
C CYS A 154 -11.17 -11.65 -8.31
N ASP A 155 -12.08 -12.34 -7.68
CA ASP A 155 -11.92 -13.77 -7.30
C ASP A 155 -11.61 -14.66 -8.53
N GLY A 156 -12.37 -14.54 -9.60
CA GLY A 156 -12.20 -15.28 -10.85
C GLY A 156 -12.80 -16.69 -10.86
N ARG A 157 -13.41 -17.11 -9.74
CA ARG A 157 -14.17 -18.38 -9.64
C ARG A 157 -15.64 -18.13 -9.29
N GLN A 158 -15.89 -17.46 -8.18
CA GLN A 158 -17.25 -17.15 -7.73
C GLN A 158 -17.76 -15.86 -8.40
N VAL A 159 -16.87 -14.92 -8.61
CA VAL A 159 -17.15 -13.63 -9.26
C VAL A 159 -16.26 -13.47 -10.48
N GLN A 160 -16.85 -13.28 -11.64
CA GLN A 160 -16.13 -12.98 -12.87
C GLN A 160 -15.67 -11.53 -12.87
N CYS A 161 -14.45 -11.27 -13.36
CA CYS A 161 -13.99 -9.91 -13.51
C CYS A 161 -14.83 -9.15 -14.53
N LEU A 162 -15.19 -7.91 -14.19
CA LEU A 162 -16.00 -7.04 -15.04
C LEU A 162 -15.26 -6.63 -16.32
N ASN A 163 -13.93 -6.49 -16.23
CA ASN A 163 -13.11 -5.99 -17.33
C ASN A 163 -11.94 -6.94 -17.64
N ARG A 164 -11.58 -6.99 -18.90
CA ARG A 164 -10.30 -7.58 -19.32
C ARG A 164 -9.14 -6.74 -18.78
N GLY A 165 -8.10 -7.39 -18.30
CA GLY A 165 -6.95 -6.72 -17.69
C GLY A 165 -7.07 -6.55 -16.15
N TRP A 166 -8.12 -7.08 -15.53
CA TRP A 166 -8.16 -7.31 -14.10
C TRP A 166 -7.53 -8.65 -13.77
N MET A 167 -6.75 -8.70 -12.71
CA MET A 167 -6.18 -9.95 -12.24
C MET A 167 -7.25 -10.84 -11.61
N THR A 168 -7.30 -12.11 -12.02
CA THR A 168 -8.08 -13.11 -11.29
C THR A 168 -7.21 -13.73 -10.21
N GLN A 169 -7.66 -13.68 -8.96
CA GLN A 169 -6.90 -14.19 -7.80
C GLN A 169 -6.61 -15.69 -7.95
N TRP A 170 -7.61 -16.50 -8.29
CA TRP A 170 -7.40 -17.93 -8.56
C TRP A 170 -6.58 -18.21 -9.82
N GLY A 171 -6.66 -17.35 -10.82
CA GLY A 171 -5.79 -17.45 -11.99
C GLY A 171 -4.33 -17.18 -11.64
N SER A 172 -4.06 -16.21 -10.75
CA SER A 172 -2.71 -15.96 -10.24
C SER A 172 -2.17 -17.17 -9.46
N CYS A 173 -3.02 -17.85 -8.68
CA CYS A 173 -2.67 -19.10 -7.99
C CYS A 173 -2.25 -20.17 -9.01
N SER A 174 -3.05 -20.40 -10.04
CA SER A 174 -2.73 -21.39 -11.09
C SER A 174 -1.44 -21.09 -11.86
N LEU A 175 -1.14 -19.80 -12.10
CA LEU A 175 0.13 -19.40 -12.71
C LEU A 175 1.31 -19.68 -11.77
N GLY A 176 1.19 -19.39 -10.47
CA GLY A 176 2.21 -19.70 -9.49
C GLY A 176 2.46 -21.21 -9.32
N GLU A 177 1.42 -22.03 -9.36
CA GLU A 177 1.54 -23.50 -9.37
C GLU A 177 2.30 -24.01 -10.61
N ARG A 178 2.26 -23.26 -11.71
CA ARG A 178 3.00 -23.55 -12.95
C ARG A 178 4.42 -22.97 -12.96
N GLY A 179 4.87 -22.35 -11.85
CA GLY A 179 6.21 -21.85 -11.68
C GLY A 179 6.46 -20.42 -12.21
N TYR A 180 5.42 -19.67 -12.50
CA TYR A 180 5.55 -18.26 -12.88
C TYR A 180 6.02 -17.43 -11.68
N SER A 181 6.96 -16.51 -11.92
CA SER A 181 7.40 -15.53 -10.93
C SER A 181 6.33 -14.46 -10.67
N PRO A 182 6.41 -13.71 -9.57
CA PRO A 182 5.43 -12.67 -9.26
C PRO A 182 5.26 -11.64 -10.39
N ILE A 183 6.36 -11.19 -10.99
CA ILE A 183 6.29 -10.20 -12.07
C ILE A 183 5.71 -10.77 -13.38
N GLU A 184 5.96 -12.03 -13.68
CA GLU A 184 5.35 -12.69 -14.84
C GLU A 184 3.84 -12.86 -14.64
N ILE A 185 3.39 -13.23 -13.43
CA ILE A 185 1.97 -13.26 -13.07
C ILE A 185 1.32 -11.89 -13.28
N LEU A 186 1.94 -10.85 -12.75
CA LEU A 186 1.42 -9.48 -12.87
C LEU A 186 1.39 -8.99 -14.32
N ARG A 187 2.43 -9.28 -15.10
CA ARG A 187 2.49 -8.94 -16.53
C ARG A 187 1.43 -9.64 -17.35
N HIS A 188 1.09 -10.87 -17.02
CA HIS A 188 0.01 -11.62 -17.66
C HIS A 188 -1.33 -10.86 -17.63
N TYR A 189 -1.59 -10.10 -16.56
CA TYR A 189 -2.85 -9.36 -16.39
C TYR A 189 -2.75 -7.87 -16.73
N TYR A 190 -1.69 -7.21 -16.32
CA TYR A 190 -1.57 -5.74 -16.40
C TYR A 190 -0.70 -5.26 -17.56
N GLY A 191 -0.12 -6.19 -18.33
CA GLY A 191 0.68 -5.92 -19.54
C GLY A 191 2.19 -5.99 -19.32
N ASP A 192 2.92 -6.30 -20.38
CA ASP A 192 4.35 -6.62 -20.35
C ASP A 192 5.26 -5.46 -19.95
N SER A 193 4.80 -4.23 -20.13
CA SER A 193 5.59 -3.03 -19.84
C SER A 193 5.64 -2.63 -18.36
N ILE A 194 4.86 -3.29 -17.49
CA ILE A 194 4.87 -2.97 -16.07
C ILE A 194 6.15 -3.45 -15.40
N TYR A 195 6.55 -2.73 -14.37
CA TYR A 195 7.67 -3.08 -13.52
C TYR A 195 7.36 -2.74 -12.05
N ILE A 196 8.12 -3.37 -11.14
CA ILE A 196 8.06 -3.10 -9.71
C ILE A 196 8.94 -1.88 -9.45
N ASN A 197 8.38 -0.88 -8.81
CA ASN A 197 9.05 0.34 -8.36
C ASN A 197 9.01 0.43 -6.85
N THR A 198 9.82 1.30 -6.29
CA THR A 198 9.88 1.58 -4.84
C THR A 198 9.37 2.99 -4.59
N ALA A 199 8.60 3.18 -3.53
CA ALA A 199 8.08 4.48 -3.14
C ALA A 199 9.22 5.45 -2.80
N GLU A 200 9.07 6.71 -3.19
CA GLU A 200 10.07 7.74 -3.01
C GLU A 200 10.19 8.19 -1.55
N GLU A 201 9.15 7.95 -0.76
CA GLU A 201 9.07 8.34 0.65
C GLU A 201 8.25 7.35 1.47
N ILE A 202 8.69 7.12 2.71
CA ILE A 202 7.92 6.40 3.73
C ILE A 202 7.61 7.40 4.84
N SER A 203 6.34 7.74 4.98
CA SER A 203 5.88 8.70 5.98
C SER A 203 6.08 8.17 7.40
N GLY A 204 6.51 9.03 8.30
CA GLY A 204 6.80 8.67 9.69
C GLY A 204 8.18 8.02 9.90
N ILE A 205 8.91 7.66 8.85
CA ILE A 205 10.30 7.28 8.96
C ILE A 205 11.15 8.50 8.57
N PRO A 206 11.90 9.07 9.50
CA PRO A 206 12.79 10.16 9.16
C PRO A 206 13.79 9.70 8.09
N ALA A 207 14.06 10.53 7.08
CA ALA A 207 15.05 10.20 6.08
C ALA A 207 16.40 9.93 6.77
N SER A 208 16.90 8.70 6.69
CA SER A 208 18.15 8.29 7.33
C SER A 208 19.35 8.98 6.71
N TRP A 209 19.29 9.22 5.38
CA TRP A 209 20.35 9.94 4.70
C TRP A 209 20.12 11.47 4.77
N PRO A 210 21.07 12.25 5.31
CA PRO A 210 20.90 13.69 5.51
C PRO A 210 21.05 14.52 4.22
N GLY A 211 21.32 13.92 3.06
CA GLY A 211 21.63 14.61 1.81
C GLY A 211 23.13 14.90 1.60
N TYR A 212 23.97 14.47 2.54
CA TYR A 212 25.42 14.57 2.50
C TYR A 212 26.06 13.43 3.29
N ASP A 213 27.34 13.14 3.02
CA ASP A 213 28.06 12.07 3.68
C ASP A 213 28.37 12.44 5.16
N LEU A 214 28.07 11.49 6.06
CA LEU A 214 28.43 11.59 7.47
C LEU A 214 29.81 10.95 7.68
N SER A 215 30.68 11.65 8.39
CA SER A 215 32.03 11.18 8.74
C SER A 215 32.30 11.30 10.24
N ILE A 216 33.43 10.77 10.69
CA ILE A 216 33.88 10.93 12.09
C ILE A 216 34.03 12.42 12.37
N GLY A 217 33.35 12.90 13.42
CA GLY A 217 33.30 14.31 13.80
C GLY A 217 32.05 15.05 13.27
N SER A 218 31.22 14.44 12.42
CA SER A 218 29.92 15.01 12.07
C SER A 218 29.05 15.16 13.32
N SER A 219 28.34 16.28 13.42
CA SER A 219 27.43 16.57 14.53
C SER A 219 26.13 17.19 14.00
N GLY A 220 25.08 17.12 14.82
CA GLY A 220 23.78 17.72 14.50
C GLY A 220 22.63 16.73 14.60
N GLN A 221 21.44 17.24 14.38
CA GLN A 221 20.19 16.49 14.59
C GLN A 221 20.11 15.19 13.74
N LYS A 222 20.62 15.22 12.51
CA LYS A 222 20.64 14.05 11.63
C LYS A 222 21.62 12.95 12.09
N VAL A 223 22.74 13.34 12.71
CA VAL A 223 23.68 12.38 13.32
C VAL A 223 23.03 11.70 14.53
N MET A 224 22.41 12.49 15.40
CA MET A 224 21.69 11.98 16.57
C MET A 224 20.58 11.01 16.15
N GLN A 225 19.79 11.38 15.15
CA GLN A 225 18.73 10.55 14.60
C GLN A 225 19.24 9.21 14.04
N LEU A 226 20.36 9.21 13.32
CA LEU A 226 20.99 7.99 12.84
C LEU A 226 21.48 7.11 14.00
N GLN A 227 22.06 7.72 15.03
CA GLN A 227 22.52 7.02 16.23
C GLN A 227 21.37 6.36 17.00
N GLU A 228 20.25 7.07 17.18
CA GLU A 228 19.04 6.55 17.79
C GLU A 228 18.45 5.36 17.00
N GLN A 229 18.45 5.43 15.67
CA GLN A 229 17.98 4.34 14.81
C GLN A 229 18.89 3.10 14.90
N LEU A 230 20.22 3.31 14.91
CA LEU A 230 21.19 2.22 15.08
C LEU A 230 21.09 1.58 16.47
N ASP A 231 20.90 2.37 17.50
CA ASP A 231 20.70 1.89 18.87
C ASP A 231 19.41 1.07 19.01
N ALA A 232 18.34 1.53 18.41
CA ALA A 232 17.07 0.80 18.35
C ALA A 232 17.23 -0.56 17.64
N ILE A 233 17.96 -0.63 16.54
CA ILE A 233 18.28 -1.89 15.84
C ILE A 233 19.13 -2.80 16.73
N ALA A 234 20.19 -2.27 17.35
CA ALA A 234 21.06 -3.04 18.21
C ALA A 234 20.39 -3.58 19.48
N THR A 235 19.30 -2.96 19.91
CA THR A 235 18.52 -3.40 21.09
C THR A 235 17.57 -4.57 20.75
N VAL A 236 17.21 -4.73 19.47
CA VAL A 236 16.28 -5.78 19.01
C VAL A 236 17.03 -7.07 18.59
N TYR A 237 18.31 -6.98 18.29
CA TYR A 237 19.20 -8.09 17.88
C TYR A 237 20.35 -8.28 18.85
#